data_9a6e90f813884c69f16007ae1d002134
#
_entry.id   9a6e90f813884c69f16007ae1d002134
#
_cell.length_a   1.000
_cell.length_b   1.000
_cell.length_c   1.000
_cell.angle_alpha   90.00
_cell.angle_beta   90.00
_cell.angle_gamma   90.00
#
_symmetry.space_group_name_H-M   'P 1'
#
loop_
_entity.id
_entity.type
_entity.pdbx_description
1 polymer ?
#
loop_
_entity_poly.entity_id
_entity_poly.type
_entity_poly.pdbx_seq_one_letter_code
_entity_poly.pdbx_strand_id
1 'polypeptide(L)'
;MSSTASPRAVPALDLKAQYRTIQPEIDAAIRRVVESQFFCLGPEVAALEAEIAAYCGVAHAVGCSSGSDALLLALMAWDIGPGDEVITTPYTFFATAGAIWRLGARPVFVDIEPDTYNIAPAQVERAITPRTRAIIPVHLYGQAADMNALGAIARRYGLKVLEDAAQAIGARHHGRPVGSLGDAAAFSFYPSKNLGGYGDGGLVTTPDPATARRLARLRIHGMEPRYHHHEVGYNARLDALQAAVLRVKLGHLPAWTEARRQVAARYRALFHAHDLTDRIGLPIERPENEHVYNQFVIRVPETLRDPLRARLTERQIGSDVYYPIPLHLQLCFQALGHRPGDFPVAEQAARQTIALPIYPELSEEAQAYVVATIAEFFEEAAPETRSPAIPRPHVLGEVPSGAAPARRGRNS
;
A
#
# COMPACT_ATOMS: atom_id res chain seq x y z
N MET A 1 -23.52 -38.74 13.78
CA MET A 1 -22.89 -38.73 12.45
C MET A 1 -22.82 -37.26 12.02
N SER A 2 -21.67 -36.60 12.29
CA SER A 2 -21.45 -35.21 11.91
C SER A 2 -21.23 -35.17 10.39
N SER A 3 -22.10 -34.46 9.67
CA SER A 3 -21.95 -34.18 8.25
C SER A 3 -20.69 -33.31 8.08
N THR A 4 -19.59 -33.92 7.69
CA THR A 4 -18.41 -33.19 7.20
C THR A 4 -18.74 -32.62 5.81
N ALA A 5 -19.42 -31.48 5.78
CA ALA A 5 -19.49 -30.70 4.57
C ALA A 5 -18.03 -30.38 4.17
N SER A 6 -17.62 -30.77 2.93
CA SER A 6 -16.32 -30.40 2.39
C SER A 6 -16.12 -28.89 2.55
N PRO A 7 -14.99 -28.44 3.06
CA PRO A 7 -14.78 -27.02 3.31
C PRO A 7 -14.94 -26.23 2.01
N ARG A 8 -15.75 -25.21 2.05
CA ARG A 8 -16.00 -24.29 0.94
C ARG A 8 -14.68 -23.59 0.61
N ALA A 9 -14.34 -23.50 -0.68
CA ALA A 9 -13.14 -22.77 -1.10
C ALA A 9 -13.11 -21.36 -0.51
N VAL A 10 -11.96 -20.95 0.02
CA VAL A 10 -11.73 -19.59 0.60
C VAL A 10 -10.85 -18.81 -0.39
N PRO A 11 -11.40 -17.94 -1.25
CA PRO A 11 -10.61 -17.15 -2.18
C PRO A 11 -9.79 -16.09 -1.42
N ALA A 12 -8.67 -15.63 -2.01
CA ALA A 12 -7.89 -14.53 -1.45
C ALA A 12 -8.68 -13.23 -1.37
N LEU A 13 -9.63 -13.03 -2.30
CA LEU A 13 -10.57 -11.90 -2.39
C LEU A 13 -11.86 -12.37 -3.09
N ASP A 14 -13.02 -11.95 -2.60
CA ASP A 14 -14.32 -12.25 -3.24
C ASP A 14 -15.06 -10.98 -3.67
N LEU A 15 -14.75 -10.50 -4.88
CA LEU A 15 -15.44 -9.35 -5.49
C LEU A 15 -16.90 -9.64 -5.84
N LYS A 16 -17.29 -10.92 -5.99
CA LYS A 16 -18.69 -11.26 -6.22
C LYS A 16 -19.53 -11.08 -4.97
N ALA A 17 -18.98 -11.43 -3.80
CA ALA A 17 -19.65 -11.16 -2.53
C ALA A 17 -19.87 -9.66 -2.34
N GLN A 18 -18.84 -8.84 -2.55
CA GLN A 18 -18.95 -7.38 -2.50
C GLN A 18 -20.01 -6.84 -3.47
N TYR A 19 -19.97 -7.24 -4.74
CA TYR A 19 -20.92 -6.78 -5.76
C TYR A 19 -22.36 -7.04 -5.36
N ARG A 20 -22.70 -8.23 -4.82
CA ARG A 20 -24.07 -8.59 -4.43
C ARG A 20 -24.66 -7.62 -3.42
N THR A 21 -23.84 -7.00 -2.56
CA THR A 21 -24.32 -6.07 -1.52
C THR A 21 -24.67 -4.69 -2.05
N ILE A 22 -24.08 -4.29 -3.20
CA ILE A 22 -24.22 -2.93 -3.77
C ILE A 22 -24.72 -2.95 -5.23
N GLN A 23 -25.17 -4.11 -5.73
CA GLN A 23 -25.55 -4.27 -7.14
C GLN A 23 -26.55 -3.22 -7.65
N PRO A 24 -27.67 -2.92 -6.95
CA PRO A 24 -28.63 -1.92 -7.46
C PRO A 24 -28.03 -0.52 -7.63
N GLU A 25 -27.13 -0.13 -6.71
CA GLU A 25 -26.45 1.17 -6.75
C GLU A 25 -25.47 1.24 -7.94
N ILE A 26 -24.70 0.17 -8.15
CA ILE A 26 -23.78 0.04 -9.27
C ILE A 26 -24.50 0.07 -10.61
N ASP A 27 -25.57 -0.73 -10.76
CA ASP A 27 -26.33 -0.81 -12.02
C ASP A 27 -26.96 0.56 -12.36
N ALA A 28 -27.46 1.28 -11.36
CA ALA A 28 -27.98 2.64 -11.52
C ALA A 28 -26.88 3.63 -11.92
N ALA A 29 -25.69 3.54 -11.31
CA ALA A 29 -24.56 4.42 -11.62
C ALA A 29 -24.04 4.21 -13.05
N ILE A 30 -23.88 2.97 -13.48
CA ILE A 30 -23.47 2.63 -14.85
C ILE A 30 -24.52 3.14 -15.87
N ARG A 31 -25.81 2.93 -15.58
CA ARG A 31 -26.90 3.39 -16.46
C ARG A 31 -26.86 4.90 -16.65
N ARG A 32 -26.67 5.69 -15.59
CA ARG A 32 -26.55 7.17 -15.69
C ARG A 32 -25.43 7.58 -16.65
N VAL A 33 -24.27 6.92 -16.60
CA VAL A 33 -23.16 7.22 -17.51
C VAL A 33 -23.53 6.89 -18.96
N VAL A 34 -24.13 5.71 -19.19
CA VAL A 34 -24.55 5.29 -20.53
C VAL A 34 -25.59 6.24 -21.11
N GLU A 35 -26.57 6.66 -20.30
CA GLU A 35 -27.60 7.63 -20.74
C GLU A 35 -27.03 9.02 -21.02
N SER A 36 -26.01 9.45 -20.26
CA SER A 36 -25.36 10.77 -20.46
C SER A 36 -24.47 10.84 -21.67
N GLN A 37 -23.96 9.72 -22.18
CA GLN A 37 -22.97 9.60 -23.26
C GLN A 37 -21.61 10.31 -22.98
N PHE A 38 -21.35 10.72 -21.73
CA PHE A 38 -20.05 11.24 -21.30
C PHE A 38 -19.19 10.09 -20.75
N PHE A 39 -18.36 9.48 -21.61
CA PHE A 39 -17.59 8.30 -21.25
C PHE A 39 -16.15 8.59 -20.78
N CYS A 40 -15.55 9.70 -21.17
CA CYS A 40 -14.18 10.08 -20.81
C CYS A 40 -14.19 11.40 -20.05
N LEU A 41 -13.64 11.43 -18.84
CA LEU A 41 -13.72 12.58 -17.94
C LEU A 41 -15.19 12.97 -17.66
N GLY A 42 -15.52 14.25 -17.60
CA GLY A 42 -16.88 14.74 -17.42
C GLY A 42 -17.37 14.75 -15.97
N PRO A 43 -18.69 14.86 -15.75
CA PRO A 43 -19.27 15.12 -14.42
C PRO A 43 -18.96 14.06 -13.37
N GLU A 44 -18.99 12.77 -13.74
CA GLU A 44 -18.72 11.66 -12.78
C GLU A 44 -17.26 11.69 -12.31
N VAL A 45 -16.32 11.98 -13.21
CA VAL A 45 -14.89 12.10 -12.86
C VAL A 45 -14.67 13.33 -11.98
N ALA A 46 -15.24 14.49 -12.33
CA ALA A 46 -15.11 15.69 -11.52
C ALA A 46 -15.70 15.53 -10.11
N ALA A 47 -16.84 14.83 -9.99
CA ALA A 47 -17.45 14.53 -8.71
C ALA A 47 -16.58 13.56 -7.87
N LEU A 48 -16.05 12.49 -8.47
CA LEU A 48 -15.13 11.58 -7.78
C LEU A 48 -13.87 12.32 -7.30
N GLU A 49 -13.28 13.19 -8.12
CA GLU A 49 -12.13 14.01 -7.77
C GLU A 49 -12.43 14.87 -6.53
N ALA A 50 -13.57 15.55 -6.49
CA ALA A 50 -14.00 16.35 -5.34
C ALA A 50 -14.24 15.49 -4.09
N GLU A 51 -14.89 14.33 -4.23
CA GLU A 51 -15.19 13.40 -3.14
C GLU A 51 -13.91 12.79 -2.56
N ILE A 52 -12.94 12.38 -3.39
CA ILE A 52 -11.64 11.85 -2.90
C ILE A 52 -10.80 12.96 -2.27
N ALA A 53 -10.78 14.18 -2.85
CA ALA A 53 -10.09 15.31 -2.24
C ALA A 53 -10.63 15.58 -0.82
N ALA A 54 -11.94 15.61 -0.65
CA ALA A 54 -12.58 15.76 0.65
C ALA A 54 -12.27 14.60 1.59
N TYR A 55 -12.32 13.34 1.11
CA TYR A 55 -12.02 12.14 1.88
C TYR A 55 -10.58 12.12 2.41
N CYS A 56 -9.61 12.55 1.58
CA CYS A 56 -8.20 12.66 1.96
C CYS A 56 -7.87 13.98 2.69
N GLY A 57 -8.79 14.93 2.79
CA GLY A 57 -8.55 16.22 3.42
C GLY A 57 -7.54 17.11 2.69
N VAL A 58 -7.53 17.07 1.36
CA VAL A 58 -6.65 17.86 0.48
C VAL A 58 -7.46 18.78 -0.44
N ALA A 59 -6.79 19.79 -1.02
CA ALA A 59 -7.45 20.76 -1.88
C ALA A 59 -7.81 20.19 -3.27
N HIS A 60 -7.00 19.30 -3.82
CA HIS A 60 -7.12 18.84 -5.19
C HIS A 60 -6.90 17.36 -5.35
N ALA A 61 -7.68 16.76 -6.27
CA ALA A 61 -7.48 15.40 -6.75
C ALA A 61 -7.67 15.38 -8.28
N VAL A 62 -6.88 14.58 -8.97
CA VAL A 62 -6.88 14.46 -10.43
C VAL A 62 -6.91 13.00 -10.82
N GLY A 63 -8.04 12.52 -11.35
CA GLY A 63 -8.23 11.14 -11.81
C GLY A 63 -7.44 10.83 -13.07
N CYS A 64 -6.89 9.61 -13.15
CA CYS A 64 -6.11 9.13 -14.29
C CYS A 64 -6.39 7.64 -14.57
N SER A 65 -5.77 7.12 -15.62
CA SER A 65 -6.02 5.78 -16.16
C SER A 65 -5.57 4.63 -15.27
N SER A 66 -4.59 4.83 -14.39
CA SER A 66 -4.08 3.79 -13.49
C SER A 66 -3.24 4.36 -12.35
N GLY A 67 -3.00 3.56 -11.31
CA GLY A 67 -2.04 3.93 -10.25
C GLY A 67 -0.61 4.11 -10.78
N SER A 68 -0.23 3.37 -11.83
CA SER A 68 1.07 3.54 -12.50
C SER A 68 1.19 4.88 -13.18
N ASP A 69 0.12 5.33 -13.87
CA ASP A 69 0.08 6.65 -14.49
C ASP A 69 -0.03 7.76 -13.44
N ALA A 70 -0.65 7.52 -12.29
CA ALA A 70 -0.67 8.47 -11.18
C ALA A 70 0.75 8.80 -10.69
N LEU A 71 1.59 7.77 -10.49
CA LEU A 71 3.00 7.96 -10.13
C LEU A 71 3.77 8.70 -11.24
N LEU A 72 3.59 8.26 -12.49
CA LEU A 72 4.26 8.86 -13.64
C LEU A 72 3.90 10.34 -13.82
N LEU A 73 2.60 10.67 -13.81
CA LEU A 73 2.11 12.03 -13.98
C LEU A 73 2.58 12.96 -12.85
N ALA A 74 2.63 12.49 -11.60
CA ALA A 74 3.13 13.27 -10.48
C ALA A 74 4.61 13.63 -10.65
N LEU A 75 5.44 12.66 -11.04
CA LEU A 75 6.86 12.89 -11.32
C LEU A 75 7.06 13.83 -12.52
N MET A 76 6.28 13.67 -13.58
CA MET A 76 6.29 14.59 -14.73
C MET A 76 5.89 16.01 -14.33
N ALA A 77 4.88 16.16 -13.46
CA ALA A 77 4.45 17.46 -12.96
C ALA A 77 5.53 18.20 -12.17
N TRP A 78 6.55 17.48 -11.72
CA TRP A 78 7.73 18.04 -11.04
C TRP A 78 9.00 18.06 -11.91
N ASP A 79 8.88 17.87 -13.23
CA ASP A 79 9.97 17.85 -14.18
C ASP A 79 11.07 16.83 -13.88
N ILE A 80 10.74 15.72 -13.21
CA ILE A 80 11.68 14.64 -12.94
C ILE A 80 12.06 13.96 -14.26
N GLY A 81 13.36 13.83 -14.51
CA GLY A 81 13.86 13.31 -15.79
C GLY A 81 15.31 12.83 -15.75
N PRO A 82 15.96 12.74 -16.92
CA PRO A 82 17.32 12.25 -17.04
C PRO A 82 18.31 13.05 -16.18
N GLY A 83 19.12 12.34 -15.39
CA GLY A 83 20.09 12.93 -14.46
C GLY A 83 19.57 13.09 -13.04
N ASP A 84 18.26 13.02 -12.82
CA ASP A 84 17.66 13.06 -11.50
C ASP A 84 17.66 11.68 -10.83
N GLU A 85 17.66 11.69 -9.50
CA GLU A 85 17.52 10.52 -8.66
C GLU A 85 16.25 10.63 -7.79
N VAL A 86 15.53 9.49 -7.69
CA VAL A 86 14.34 9.38 -6.84
C VAL A 86 14.52 8.20 -5.91
N ILE A 87 14.47 8.47 -4.59
CA ILE A 87 14.65 7.44 -3.57
C ILE A 87 13.34 6.70 -3.34
N THR A 88 13.42 5.36 -3.32
CA THR A 88 12.29 4.48 -2.98
C THR A 88 12.79 3.16 -2.40
N THR A 89 11.88 2.19 -2.16
CA THR A 89 12.20 0.86 -1.64
C THR A 89 12.26 -0.19 -2.77
N PRO A 90 13.11 -1.22 -2.65
CA PRO A 90 13.09 -2.34 -3.58
C PRO A 90 11.94 -3.33 -3.31
N TYR A 91 11.22 -3.22 -2.19
CA TYR A 91 10.14 -4.12 -1.80
C TYR A 91 8.78 -3.45 -1.97
N THR A 92 8.32 -3.40 -3.19
CA THR A 92 7.05 -2.79 -3.61
C THR A 92 6.58 -3.37 -4.94
N PHE A 93 5.39 -2.97 -5.39
CA PHE A 93 4.95 -3.25 -6.75
C PHE A 93 5.83 -2.54 -7.77
N PHE A 94 6.00 -3.16 -8.93
CA PHE A 94 6.88 -2.69 -10.00
C PHE A 94 6.68 -1.23 -10.40
N ALA A 95 5.43 -0.74 -10.39
CA ALA A 95 5.08 0.59 -10.87
C ALA A 95 5.85 1.72 -10.17
N THR A 96 6.19 1.57 -8.89
CA THR A 96 6.89 2.59 -8.11
C THR A 96 8.23 2.96 -8.75
N ALA A 97 9.11 1.98 -8.98
CA ALA A 97 10.39 2.23 -9.65
C ALA A 97 10.24 2.35 -11.18
N GLY A 98 9.26 1.66 -11.76
CA GLY A 98 8.95 1.72 -13.18
C GLY A 98 8.58 3.13 -13.66
N ALA A 99 7.84 3.90 -12.87
CA ALA A 99 7.50 5.29 -13.19
C ALA A 99 8.75 6.17 -13.23
N ILE A 100 9.68 6.00 -12.29
CA ILE A 100 10.97 6.73 -12.26
C ILE A 100 11.79 6.39 -13.50
N TRP A 101 11.94 5.09 -13.79
CA TRP A 101 12.73 4.60 -14.92
C TRP A 101 12.22 5.06 -16.28
N ARG A 102 10.88 5.09 -16.45
CA ARG A 102 10.23 5.55 -17.68
C ARG A 102 10.55 7.00 -18.02
N LEU A 103 10.82 7.83 -17.03
CA LEU A 103 11.18 9.24 -17.22
C LEU A 103 12.69 9.42 -17.47
N GLY A 104 13.50 8.36 -17.49
CA GLY A 104 14.94 8.42 -17.61
C GLY A 104 15.65 8.86 -16.32
N ALA A 105 14.92 9.02 -15.23
CA ALA A 105 15.47 9.25 -13.90
C ALA A 105 15.96 7.93 -13.29
N ARG A 106 16.84 8.01 -12.30
CA ARG A 106 17.42 6.86 -11.63
C ARG A 106 16.66 6.54 -10.35
N PRO A 107 16.03 5.36 -10.21
CA PRO A 107 15.56 4.90 -8.91
C PRO A 107 16.77 4.59 -8.01
N VAL A 108 16.75 5.12 -6.80
CA VAL A 108 17.73 4.84 -5.74
C VAL A 108 17.02 4.04 -4.66
N PHE A 109 17.38 2.78 -4.52
CA PHE A 109 16.77 1.91 -3.54
C PHE A 109 17.39 2.08 -2.16
N VAL A 110 16.55 2.04 -1.13
CA VAL A 110 16.93 1.89 0.27
C VAL A 110 16.11 0.77 0.90
N ASP A 111 16.68 0.05 1.86
CA ASP A 111 16.02 -1.10 2.45
C ASP A 111 14.80 -0.69 3.29
N ILE A 112 14.04 -1.67 3.71
CA ILE A 112 12.79 -1.53 4.45
C ILE A 112 12.98 -1.77 5.94
N GLU A 113 12.01 -1.35 6.75
CA GLU A 113 11.88 -1.76 8.14
C GLU A 113 11.39 -3.22 8.19
N PRO A 114 11.93 -4.04 9.12
CA PRO A 114 11.65 -5.48 9.13
C PRO A 114 10.25 -5.86 9.60
N ASP A 115 9.52 -4.94 10.21
CA ASP A 115 8.23 -5.18 10.83
C ASP A 115 7.05 -4.54 10.08
N THR A 116 7.24 -3.37 9.45
CA THR A 116 6.22 -2.69 8.66
C THR A 116 6.38 -2.95 7.16
N TYR A 117 7.56 -3.35 6.72
CA TYR A 117 7.99 -3.46 5.32
C TYR A 117 7.99 -2.13 4.56
N ASN A 118 7.80 -1.02 5.25
CA ASN A 118 7.88 0.31 4.70
C ASN A 118 9.35 0.79 4.62
N ILE A 119 9.61 1.79 3.80
CA ILE A 119 10.95 2.36 3.62
C ILE A 119 11.55 2.80 4.96
N ALA A 120 12.84 2.48 5.20
CA ALA A 120 13.55 2.83 6.43
C ALA A 120 14.07 4.29 6.38
N PRO A 121 13.52 5.25 7.17
CA PRO A 121 13.87 6.67 7.05
C PRO A 121 15.36 6.95 7.28
N ALA A 122 16.01 6.24 8.22
CA ALA A 122 17.44 6.39 8.50
C ALA A 122 18.34 6.05 7.30
N GLN A 123 17.88 5.18 6.40
CA GLN A 123 18.61 4.85 5.17
C GLN A 123 18.34 5.87 4.07
N VAL A 124 17.15 6.47 4.03
CA VAL A 124 16.82 7.53 3.06
C VAL A 124 17.80 8.68 3.15
N GLU A 125 18.07 9.19 4.35
CA GLU A 125 18.98 10.32 4.53
C GLU A 125 20.40 10.03 4.04
N ARG A 126 20.88 8.79 4.23
CA ARG A 126 22.20 8.36 3.76
C ARG A 126 22.30 8.22 2.23
N ALA A 127 21.18 8.00 1.56
CA ALA A 127 21.12 7.81 0.11
C ALA A 127 20.99 9.13 -0.68
N ILE A 128 20.82 10.27 0.00
CA ILE A 128 20.65 11.57 -0.65
C ILE A 128 21.96 12.03 -1.31
N THR A 129 21.85 12.44 -2.57
CA THR A 129 22.92 13.06 -3.36
C THR A 129 22.45 14.41 -3.90
N PRO A 130 23.35 15.22 -4.50
CA PRO A 130 22.93 16.46 -5.18
C PRO A 130 21.96 16.26 -6.36
N ARG A 131 21.81 15.03 -6.85
CA ARG A 131 20.88 14.67 -7.92
C ARG A 131 19.51 14.22 -7.39
N THR A 132 19.39 13.96 -6.10
CA THR A 132 18.11 13.55 -5.50
C THR A 132 17.10 14.67 -5.59
N ARG A 133 15.91 14.37 -6.12
CA ARG A 133 14.80 15.32 -6.30
C ARG A 133 13.56 14.97 -5.52
N ALA A 134 13.32 13.67 -5.33
CA ALA A 134 12.10 13.21 -4.67
C ALA A 134 12.35 11.91 -3.87
N ILE A 135 11.43 11.65 -2.94
CA ILE A 135 11.28 10.41 -2.20
C ILE A 135 9.90 9.86 -2.52
N ILE A 136 9.82 8.55 -2.84
CA ILE A 136 8.55 7.84 -2.97
C ILE A 136 8.45 6.80 -1.86
N PRO A 137 7.90 7.14 -0.69
CA PRO A 137 7.51 6.17 0.31
C PRO A 137 6.30 5.38 -0.20
N VAL A 138 6.30 4.07 0.03
CA VAL A 138 5.18 3.19 -0.27
C VAL A 138 4.46 2.89 1.03
N HIS A 139 3.14 3.05 1.06
CA HIS A 139 2.30 2.66 2.20
C HIS A 139 1.87 1.20 2.03
N LEU A 140 2.85 0.31 2.22
CA LEU A 140 2.71 -1.09 1.84
C LEU A 140 1.66 -1.80 2.68
N TYR A 141 0.87 -2.66 2.04
CA TYR A 141 -0.21 -3.47 2.61
C TYR A 141 -1.35 -2.67 3.24
N GLY A 142 -1.27 -1.34 3.22
CA GLY A 142 -2.31 -0.46 3.78
C GLY A 142 -1.93 0.20 5.10
N GLN A 143 -0.64 0.25 5.44
CA GLN A 143 -0.10 1.01 6.58
C GLN A 143 0.84 2.11 6.10
N ALA A 144 0.66 3.33 6.61
CA ALA A 144 1.52 4.45 6.27
C ALA A 144 2.98 4.19 6.69
N ALA A 145 3.93 4.62 5.85
CA ALA A 145 5.33 4.78 6.24
C ALA A 145 5.45 5.89 7.30
N ASP A 146 6.59 5.99 7.98
CA ASP A 146 6.85 7.10 8.92
C ASP A 146 7.01 8.42 8.16
N MET A 147 5.86 9.03 7.85
CA MET A 147 5.79 10.27 7.09
C MET A 147 6.30 11.48 7.88
N ASN A 148 6.35 11.41 9.20
CA ASN A 148 6.92 12.48 10.02
C ASN A 148 8.44 12.54 9.83
N ALA A 149 9.12 11.40 9.95
CA ALA A 149 10.57 11.30 9.72
C ALA A 149 10.93 11.63 8.27
N LEU A 150 10.22 11.04 7.30
CA LEU A 150 10.47 11.28 5.87
C LEU A 150 10.22 12.73 5.47
N GLY A 151 9.15 13.35 5.98
CA GLY A 151 8.85 14.76 5.76
C GLY A 151 9.89 15.72 6.38
N ALA A 152 10.45 15.36 7.54
CA ALA A 152 11.54 16.12 8.14
C ALA A 152 12.82 16.08 7.28
N ILE A 153 13.17 14.89 6.77
CA ILE A 153 14.28 14.71 5.83
C ILE A 153 14.04 15.51 4.55
N ALA A 154 12.87 15.35 3.93
CA ALA A 154 12.53 16.03 2.69
C ALA A 154 12.62 17.56 2.81
N ARG A 155 12.09 18.14 3.89
CA ARG A 155 12.21 19.59 4.16
C ARG A 155 13.65 20.06 4.32
N ARG A 156 14.48 19.28 5.02
CA ARG A 156 15.91 19.61 5.23
C ARG A 156 16.69 19.70 3.92
N TYR A 157 16.38 18.81 2.97
CA TYR A 157 17.10 18.69 1.72
C TYR A 157 16.38 19.29 0.51
N GLY A 158 15.21 19.90 0.70
CA GLY A 158 14.41 20.51 -0.37
C GLY A 158 13.85 19.49 -1.37
N LEU A 159 13.53 18.27 -0.92
CA LEU A 159 13.04 17.17 -1.75
C LEU A 159 11.51 17.16 -1.80
N LYS A 160 10.97 16.69 -2.92
CA LYS A 160 9.55 16.37 -3.05
C LYS A 160 9.22 15.01 -2.43
N VAL A 161 8.00 14.86 -1.90
CA VAL A 161 7.50 13.58 -1.35
C VAL A 161 6.25 13.17 -2.11
N LEU A 162 6.32 12.04 -2.81
CA LEU A 162 5.20 11.40 -3.50
C LEU A 162 4.80 10.14 -2.72
N GLU A 163 3.64 10.16 -2.05
CA GLU A 163 3.10 8.97 -1.41
C GLU A 163 2.67 7.95 -2.48
N ASP A 164 3.27 6.76 -2.51
CA ASP A 164 2.65 5.62 -3.21
C ASP A 164 1.59 5.02 -2.29
N ALA A 165 0.38 5.50 -2.43
CA ALA A 165 -0.79 5.16 -1.63
C ALA A 165 -1.69 4.11 -2.31
N ALA A 166 -1.15 3.38 -3.31
CA ALA A 166 -1.90 2.41 -4.12
C ALA A 166 -2.56 1.28 -3.30
N GLN A 167 -2.15 1.09 -2.06
CA GLN A 167 -2.70 0.08 -1.13
C GLN A 167 -3.30 0.69 0.15
N ALA A 168 -3.38 2.01 0.27
CA ALA A 168 -3.56 2.65 1.58
C ALA A 168 -4.67 3.72 1.64
N ILE A 169 -5.61 3.74 0.68
CA ILE A 169 -6.73 4.67 0.77
C ILE A 169 -7.53 4.43 2.06
N GLY A 170 -7.74 5.50 2.84
CA GLY A 170 -8.39 5.45 4.15
C GLY A 170 -7.45 5.21 5.33
N ALA A 171 -6.18 4.83 5.10
CA ALA A 171 -5.19 4.74 6.17
C ALA A 171 -4.87 6.13 6.75
N ARG A 172 -4.39 6.15 8.01
CA ARG A 172 -4.00 7.40 8.69
C ARG A 172 -2.64 7.26 9.34
N HIS A 173 -1.93 8.38 9.46
CA HIS A 173 -0.70 8.53 10.23
C HIS A 173 -0.84 9.73 11.16
N HIS A 174 -0.73 9.51 12.48
CA HIS A 174 -1.04 10.52 13.51
C HIS A 174 -2.39 11.22 13.28
N GLY A 175 -3.43 10.45 12.95
CA GLY A 175 -4.78 10.92 12.67
C GLY A 175 -4.96 11.65 11.33
N ARG A 176 -3.90 11.94 10.58
CA ARG A 176 -3.96 12.55 9.25
C ARG A 176 -4.13 11.49 8.16
N PRO A 177 -5.05 11.67 7.21
CA PRO A 177 -5.27 10.68 6.16
C PRO A 177 -4.06 10.58 5.21
N VAL A 178 -3.73 9.36 4.79
CA VAL A 178 -2.87 9.09 3.63
C VAL A 178 -3.47 9.78 2.41
N GLY A 179 -2.59 10.35 1.58
CA GLY A 179 -2.98 11.23 0.49
C GLY A 179 -2.86 12.72 0.81
N SER A 180 -2.60 13.06 2.10
CA SER A 180 -2.38 14.43 2.57
C SER A 180 -1.05 14.64 3.30
N LEU A 181 -0.17 13.64 3.26
CA LEU A 181 1.04 13.62 4.08
C LEU A 181 2.28 14.12 3.32
N GLY A 182 2.28 13.96 1.98
CA GLY A 182 3.32 14.41 1.07
C GLY A 182 2.95 15.64 0.25
N ASP A 183 3.80 15.99 -0.74
CA ASP A 183 3.50 17.03 -1.77
C ASP A 183 2.44 16.55 -2.77
N ALA A 184 2.37 15.23 -3.01
CA ALA A 184 1.33 14.54 -3.74
C ALA A 184 1.22 13.09 -3.28
N ALA A 185 0.11 12.42 -3.63
CA ALA A 185 -0.06 10.99 -3.43
C ALA A 185 -0.71 10.33 -4.64
N ALA A 186 -0.25 9.13 -4.99
CA ALA A 186 -0.75 8.32 -6.08
C ALA A 186 -1.60 7.17 -5.55
N PHE A 187 -2.86 7.09 -5.99
CA PHE A 187 -3.80 6.03 -5.67
C PHE A 187 -4.03 5.12 -6.88
N SER A 188 -4.31 3.85 -6.60
CA SER A 188 -4.70 2.86 -7.60
C SER A 188 -6.12 2.40 -7.33
N PHE A 189 -6.92 2.32 -8.39
CA PHE A 189 -8.26 1.76 -8.36
C PHE A 189 -8.35 0.42 -9.10
N TYR A 190 -7.21 -0.30 -9.20
CA TYR A 190 -7.22 -1.68 -9.71
C TYR A 190 -8.24 -2.52 -8.91
N PRO A 191 -9.00 -3.43 -9.54
CA PRO A 191 -10.16 -4.09 -8.92
C PRO A 191 -9.94 -4.72 -7.55
N SER A 192 -8.72 -5.19 -7.26
CA SER A 192 -8.39 -5.81 -5.95
C SER A 192 -8.05 -4.81 -4.83
N LYS A 193 -8.02 -3.50 -5.11
CA LYS A 193 -7.74 -2.47 -4.11
C LYS A 193 -8.94 -2.25 -3.18
N ASN A 194 -8.70 -1.70 -1.99
CA ASN A 194 -9.76 -1.42 -1.02
C ASN A 194 -10.88 -0.57 -1.63
N LEU A 195 -10.52 0.39 -2.49
CA LEU A 195 -11.41 1.09 -3.39
C LEU A 195 -11.06 0.70 -4.83
N GLY A 196 -11.60 -0.39 -5.32
CA GLY A 196 -11.34 -0.93 -6.66
C GLY A 196 -12.45 -0.64 -7.65
N GLY A 197 -12.09 -0.19 -8.86
CA GLY A 197 -13.01 -0.05 -9.99
C GLY A 197 -13.40 -1.40 -10.62
N TYR A 198 -14.08 -1.33 -11.75
CA TYR A 198 -14.39 -2.49 -12.60
C TYR A 198 -13.50 -2.52 -13.85
N GLY A 199 -12.27 -2.09 -13.68
CA GLY A 199 -11.21 -1.97 -14.65
C GLY A 199 -10.04 -1.18 -14.06
N ASP A 200 -9.18 -0.64 -14.90
CA ASP A 200 -8.09 0.21 -14.45
C ASP A 200 -8.59 1.60 -14.03
N GLY A 201 -7.86 2.22 -13.14
CA GLY A 201 -8.08 3.57 -12.67
C GLY A 201 -7.02 3.98 -11.65
N GLY A 202 -6.83 5.27 -11.54
CA GLY A 202 -5.93 5.88 -10.57
C GLY A 202 -6.29 7.34 -10.31
N LEU A 203 -5.58 7.95 -9.36
CA LEU A 203 -5.81 9.33 -9.01
C LEU A 203 -4.58 9.89 -8.30
N VAL A 204 -4.30 11.17 -8.52
CA VAL A 204 -3.28 11.91 -7.77
C VAL A 204 -3.96 12.94 -6.89
N THR A 205 -3.63 12.97 -5.59
CA THR A 205 -4.00 14.07 -4.69
C THR A 205 -2.82 15.01 -4.50
N THR A 206 -3.10 16.31 -4.31
CA THR A 206 -2.07 17.32 -3.98
C THR A 206 -2.71 18.54 -3.32
N PRO A 207 -2.01 19.21 -2.39
CA PRO A 207 -2.44 20.50 -1.87
C PRO A 207 -2.13 21.67 -2.82
N ASP A 208 -1.22 21.47 -3.80
CA ASP A 208 -0.71 22.54 -4.67
C ASP A 208 -1.55 22.70 -5.94
N PRO A 209 -2.20 23.88 -6.14
CA PRO A 209 -3.03 24.12 -7.31
C PRO A 209 -2.24 24.15 -8.63
N ALA A 210 -0.96 24.51 -8.61
CA ALA A 210 -0.13 24.52 -9.82
C ALA A 210 0.16 23.07 -10.28
N THR A 211 0.53 22.19 -9.36
CA THR A 211 0.68 20.76 -9.62
C THR A 211 -0.63 20.15 -10.10
N ALA A 212 -1.77 20.45 -9.46
CA ALA A 212 -3.07 19.92 -9.88
C ALA A 212 -3.45 20.33 -11.31
N ARG A 213 -3.25 21.61 -11.68
CA ARG A 213 -3.48 22.10 -13.05
C ARG A 213 -2.58 21.39 -14.05
N ARG A 214 -1.31 21.21 -13.71
CA ARG A 214 -0.35 20.54 -14.61
C ARG A 214 -0.71 19.07 -14.81
N LEU A 215 -1.10 18.35 -13.74
CA LEU A 215 -1.60 16.97 -13.81
C LEU A 215 -2.83 16.85 -14.73
N ALA A 216 -3.81 17.74 -14.56
CA ALA A 216 -5.02 17.76 -15.38
C ALA A 216 -4.71 17.99 -16.87
N ARG A 217 -3.68 18.78 -17.18
CA ARG A 217 -3.20 19.03 -18.54
C ARG A 217 -2.40 17.84 -19.07
N LEU A 218 -1.47 17.29 -18.29
CA LEU A 218 -0.62 16.15 -18.69
C LEU A 218 -1.44 14.90 -19.04
N ARG A 219 -2.53 14.60 -18.31
CA ARG A 219 -3.39 13.43 -18.57
C ARG A 219 -4.16 13.50 -19.90
N ILE A 220 -4.17 14.66 -20.56
CA ILE A 220 -4.82 14.89 -21.85
C ILE A 220 -3.85 15.43 -22.89
N HIS A 221 -2.67 14.80 -22.99
CA HIS A 221 -1.62 15.13 -23.97
C HIS A 221 -0.99 16.52 -23.80
N GLY A 222 -1.02 17.12 -22.60
CA GLY A 222 -0.47 18.45 -22.33
C GLY A 222 -1.31 19.60 -22.92
N MET A 223 -2.61 19.37 -23.14
CA MET A 223 -3.50 20.26 -23.89
C MET A 223 -4.26 21.23 -22.97
N GLU A 224 -4.17 22.53 -23.27
CA GLU A 224 -4.96 23.61 -22.65
C GLU A 224 -4.85 24.92 -23.51
N PRO A 225 -5.94 25.49 -24.12
CA PRO A 225 -7.25 24.86 -24.32
C PRO A 225 -7.21 23.74 -25.38
N ARG A 226 -8.37 23.20 -25.76
CA ARG A 226 -8.46 22.08 -26.70
C ARG A 226 -7.64 22.33 -27.97
N TYR A 227 -6.80 21.33 -28.36
CA TYR A 227 -5.85 21.32 -29.48
C TYR A 227 -4.65 22.27 -29.37
N HIS A 228 -4.46 22.92 -28.22
CA HIS A 228 -3.23 23.66 -27.91
C HIS A 228 -2.41 22.91 -26.89
N HIS A 229 -1.26 22.36 -27.27
CA HIS A 229 -0.41 21.51 -26.45
C HIS A 229 0.77 22.34 -25.91
N HIS A 230 0.81 22.53 -24.60
CA HIS A 230 1.89 23.29 -23.92
C HIS A 230 3.13 22.43 -23.63
N GLU A 231 2.91 21.12 -23.49
CA GLU A 231 3.94 20.13 -23.17
C GLU A 231 3.50 18.76 -23.70
N VAL A 232 4.45 17.81 -23.79
CA VAL A 232 4.10 16.44 -24.19
C VAL A 232 3.53 15.73 -22.98
N GLY A 233 2.25 15.43 -23.02
CA GLY A 233 1.56 14.63 -22.01
C GLY A 233 1.18 13.24 -22.51
N TYR A 234 0.28 12.56 -21.79
CA TYR A 234 -0.20 11.22 -22.08
C TYR A 234 -1.71 11.18 -22.30
N ASN A 235 -2.18 10.10 -22.90
CA ASN A 235 -3.58 9.72 -22.83
C ASN A 235 -3.81 8.91 -21.55
N ALA A 236 -3.97 9.61 -20.43
CA ALA A 236 -4.09 9.00 -19.10
C ALA A 236 -5.37 9.47 -18.38
N ARG A 237 -6.49 9.46 -19.09
CA ARG A 237 -7.80 9.87 -18.57
C ARG A 237 -8.43 8.75 -17.73
N LEU A 238 -9.20 9.14 -16.72
CA LEU A 238 -10.11 8.22 -16.04
C LEU A 238 -11.43 8.13 -16.82
N ASP A 239 -11.93 6.91 -17.00
CA ASP A 239 -13.23 6.68 -17.62
C ASP A 239 -14.37 7.03 -16.64
N ALA A 240 -15.44 7.66 -17.19
CA ALA A 240 -16.61 8.01 -16.38
C ALA A 240 -17.34 6.79 -15.81
N LEU A 241 -17.32 5.64 -16.50
CA LEU A 241 -17.85 4.38 -15.99
C LEU A 241 -17.12 3.94 -14.70
N GLN A 242 -15.78 4.01 -14.72
CA GLN A 242 -14.99 3.70 -13.53
C GLN A 242 -15.25 4.70 -12.40
N ALA A 243 -15.30 5.99 -12.72
CA ALA A 243 -15.60 7.04 -11.75
C ALA A 243 -16.98 6.82 -11.08
N ALA A 244 -18.02 6.51 -11.83
CA ALA A 244 -19.35 6.26 -11.29
C ALA A 244 -19.38 5.03 -10.35
N VAL A 245 -18.70 3.93 -10.71
CA VAL A 245 -18.53 2.75 -9.86
C VAL A 245 -17.76 3.10 -8.58
N LEU A 246 -16.66 3.84 -8.70
CA LEU A 246 -15.82 4.24 -7.57
C LEU A 246 -16.56 5.16 -6.59
N ARG A 247 -17.41 6.06 -7.07
CA ARG A 247 -18.24 6.94 -6.24
C ARG A 247 -19.23 6.15 -5.36
N VAL A 248 -19.90 5.15 -5.95
CA VAL A 248 -20.75 4.24 -5.16
C VAL A 248 -19.92 3.54 -4.09
N LYS A 249 -18.80 2.93 -4.46
CA LYS A 249 -17.93 2.18 -3.55
C LYS A 249 -17.28 3.06 -2.47
N LEU A 250 -16.98 4.32 -2.78
CA LEU A 250 -16.42 5.27 -1.80
C LEU A 250 -17.37 5.49 -0.62
N GLY A 251 -18.68 5.52 -0.86
CA GLY A 251 -19.69 5.60 0.20
C GLY A 251 -19.65 4.42 1.17
N HIS A 252 -19.25 3.24 0.71
CA HIS A 252 -19.14 2.03 1.52
C HIS A 252 -17.74 1.81 2.12
N LEU A 253 -16.71 2.52 1.63
CA LEU A 253 -15.30 2.30 1.98
C LEU A 253 -15.01 2.34 3.49
N PRO A 254 -15.58 3.28 4.29
CA PRO A 254 -15.33 3.30 5.74
C PRO A 254 -15.82 2.02 6.44
N ALA A 255 -17.00 1.53 6.10
CA ALA A 255 -17.55 0.29 6.66
C ALA A 255 -16.70 -0.95 6.24
N TRP A 256 -16.27 -1.00 4.98
CA TRP A 256 -15.39 -2.08 4.50
C TRP A 256 -14.00 -2.04 5.15
N THR A 257 -13.47 -0.86 5.40
CA THR A 257 -12.19 -0.70 6.12
C THR A 257 -12.31 -1.24 7.54
N GLU A 258 -13.38 -0.89 8.26
CA GLU A 258 -13.62 -1.41 9.60
C GLU A 258 -13.81 -2.93 9.60
N ALA A 259 -14.56 -3.48 8.65
CA ALA A 259 -14.72 -4.93 8.51
C ALA A 259 -13.38 -5.64 8.26
N ARG A 260 -12.48 -5.08 7.42
CA ARG A 260 -11.11 -5.62 7.24
C ARG A 260 -10.30 -5.57 8.53
N ARG A 261 -10.41 -4.50 9.33
CA ARG A 261 -9.74 -4.39 10.64
C ARG A 261 -10.25 -5.47 11.61
N GLN A 262 -11.56 -5.74 11.63
CA GLN A 262 -12.16 -6.82 12.41
C GLN A 262 -11.67 -8.20 11.97
N VAL A 263 -11.60 -8.45 10.65
CA VAL A 263 -11.00 -9.67 10.07
C VAL A 263 -9.55 -9.81 10.54
N ALA A 264 -8.75 -8.76 10.48
CA ALA A 264 -7.35 -8.78 10.92
C ALA A 264 -7.21 -9.04 12.43
N ALA A 265 -8.07 -8.42 13.25
CA ALA A 265 -8.09 -8.66 14.70
C ALA A 265 -8.46 -10.12 15.03
N ARG A 266 -9.45 -10.69 14.34
CA ARG A 266 -9.85 -12.08 14.51
C ARG A 266 -8.74 -13.05 14.09
N TYR A 267 -8.03 -12.80 12.99
CA TYR A 267 -6.86 -13.60 12.63
C TYR A 267 -5.82 -13.60 13.74
N ARG A 268 -5.48 -12.44 14.33
CA ARG A 268 -4.53 -12.39 15.46
C ARG A 268 -4.98 -13.24 16.63
N ALA A 269 -6.27 -13.16 17.00
CA ALA A 269 -6.84 -13.97 18.08
C ALA A 269 -6.76 -15.48 17.78
N LEU A 270 -7.08 -15.89 16.55
CA LEU A 270 -7.00 -17.29 16.11
C LEU A 270 -5.56 -17.81 16.12
N PHE A 271 -4.60 -17.05 15.58
CA PHE A 271 -3.19 -17.43 15.62
C PHE A 271 -2.66 -17.57 17.05
N HIS A 272 -3.12 -16.70 17.94
CA HIS A 272 -2.77 -16.79 19.36
C HIS A 272 -3.41 -18.04 20.02
N ALA A 273 -4.68 -18.31 19.76
CA ALA A 273 -5.39 -19.48 20.29
C ALA A 273 -4.80 -20.82 19.83
N HIS A 274 -4.10 -20.85 18.70
CA HIS A 274 -3.40 -22.02 18.19
C HIS A 274 -1.90 -22.05 18.53
N ASP A 275 -1.41 -21.19 19.44
CA ASP A 275 0.00 -21.11 19.88
C ASP A 275 1.01 -20.94 18.72
N LEU A 276 0.59 -20.22 17.64
CA LEU A 276 1.41 -20.05 16.44
C LEU A 276 2.26 -18.76 16.45
N THR A 277 2.08 -17.88 17.42
CA THR A 277 2.71 -16.54 17.46
C THR A 277 4.23 -16.55 17.66
N ASP A 278 4.78 -17.64 18.17
CA ASP A 278 6.25 -17.83 18.27
C ASP A 278 6.87 -18.43 16.99
N ARG A 279 6.04 -18.91 16.07
CA ARG A 279 6.44 -19.57 14.82
C ARG A 279 6.13 -18.72 13.58
N ILE A 280 5.19 -17.79 13.69
CA ILE A 280 4.65 -16.95 12.60
C ILE A 280 4.72 -15.49 13.03
N GLY A 281 5.39 -14.66 12.23
CA GLY A 281 5.31 -13.21 12.37
C GLY A 281 3.97 -12.68 11.81
N LEU A 282 3.18 -12.05 12.67
CA LEU A 282 1.93 -11.40 12.27
C LEU A 282 2.16 -9.95 11.86
N PRO A 283 1.29 -9.35 11.00
CA PRO A 283 1.39 -7.94 10.65
C PRO A 283 1.33 -7.05 11.91
N ILE A 284 2.20 -6.07 11.99
CA ILE A 284 2.22 -5.08 13.08
C ILE A 284 1.48 -3.83 12.63
N GLU A 285 0.64 -3.28 13.48
CA GLU A 285 0.09 -1.94 13.35
C GLU A 285 0.82 -1.03 14.33
N ARG A 286 1.51 -0.01 13.81
CA ARG A 286 2.20 0.98 14.63
C ARG A 286 1.16 1.85 15.36
N PRO A 287 1.41 2.25 16.62
CA PRO A 287 0.44 3.05 17.41
C PRO A 287 0.01 4.35 16.76
N GLU A 288 0.89 4.96 15.98
CA GLU A 288 0.63 6.20 15.23
C GLU A 288 -0.17 6.00 13.94
N ASN A 289 -0.44 4.76 13.54
CA ASN A 289 -1.10 4.42 12.28
C ASN A 289 -2.49 3.82 12.48
N GLU A 290 -3.38 4.08 11.52
CA GLU A 290 -4.60 3.30 11.29
C GLU A 290 -4.40 2.48 10.01
N HIS A 291 -4.24 1.17 10.16
CA HIS A 291 -3.99 0.23 9.08
C HIS A 291 -5.29 -0.20 8.41
N VAL A 292 -5.37 -0.16 7.07
CA VAL A 292 -6.58 -0.53 6.30
C VAL A 292 -6.56 -1.96 5.76
N TYR A 293 -5.50 -2.70 6.02
CA TYR A 293 -5.34 -4.12 5.66
C TYR A 293 -5.76 -4.41 4.20
N ASN A 294 -5.09 -3.77 3.24
CA ASN A 294 -5.22 -4.17 1.84
C ASN A 294 -4.77 -5.62 1.67
N GLN A 295 -3.69 -6.02 2.36
CA GLN A 295 -3.27 -7.41 2.56
C GLN A 295 -3.09 -7.71 4.06
N PHE A 296 -3.30 -8.97 4.45
CA PHE A 296 -2.90 -9.53 5.72
C PHE A 296 -1.73 -10.48 5.46
N VAL A 297 -0.51 -10.00 5.73
CA VAL A 297 0.72 -10.71 5.36
C VAL A 297 1.37 -11.29 6.60
N ILE A 298 1.48 -12.60 6.65
CA ILE A 298 2.23 -13.32 7.67
C ILE A 298 3.66 -13.58 7.20
N ARG A 299 4.57 -13.76 8.16
CA ARG A 299 5.95 -14.18 7.91
C ARG A 299 6.21 -15.54 8.55
N VAL A 300 6.74 -16.45 7.75
CA VAL A 300 7.11 -17.80 8.17
C VAL A 300 8.59 -18.08 7.84
N PRO A 301 9.24 -19.12 8.42
CA PRO A 301 10.56 -19.51 8.00
C PRO A 301 10.63 -19.75 6.49
N GLU A 302 11.73 -19.32 5.87
CA GLU A 302 11.94 -19.39 4.40
C GLU A 302 11.70 -20.80 3.86
N THR A 303 12.20 -21.83 4.54
CA THR A 303 12.05 -23.24 4.15
C THR A 303 10.60 -23.74 4.20
N LEU A 304 9.73 -23.08 4.96
CA LEU A 304 8.33 -23.46 5.13
C LEU A 304 7.37 -22.64 4.27
N ARG A 305 7.80 -21.50 3.69
CA ARG A 305 6.94 -20.59 2.94
C ARG A 305 6.24 -21.28 1.76
N ASP A 306 7.01 -21.89 0.86
CA ASP A 306 6.44 -22.53 -0.33
C ASP A 306 5.69 -23.83 -0.02
N PRO A 307 6.17 -24.71 0.89
CA PRO A 307 5.36 -25.83 1.37
C PRO A 307 4.03 -25.43 2.01
N LEU A 308 4.00 -24.39 2.84
CA LEU A 308 2.75 -23.89 3.42
C LEU A 308 1.80 -23.37 2.34
N ARG A 309 2.33 -22.62 1.36
CA ARG A 309 1.52 -22.13 0.23
C ARG A 309 0.92 -23.28 -0.59
N ALA A 310 1.68 -24.36 -0.84
CA ALA A 310 1.18 -25.56 -1.47
C ALA A 310 0.05 -26.19 -0.66
N ARG A 311 0.20 -26.35 0.65
CA ARG A 311 -0.84 -26.87 1.55
C ARG A 311 -2.12 -26.02 1.49
N LEU A 312 -2.00 -24.68 1.52
CA LEU A 312 -3.15 -23.79 1.41
C LEU A 312 -3.88 -23.99 0.08
N THR A 313 -3.13 -24.14 -1.03
CA THR A 313 -3.70 -24.41 -2.35
C THR A 313 -4.45 -25.74 -2.40
N GLU A 314 -3.88 -26.83 -1.87
CA GLU A 314 -4.52 -28.14 -1.74
C GLU A 314 -5.85 -28.08 -0.98
N ARG A 315 -5.90 -27.24 0.05
CA ARG A 315 -7.09 -26.99 0.89
C ARG A 315 -8.03 -25.93 0.30
N GLN A 316 -7.80 -25.52 -0.95
CA GLN A 316 -8.60 -24.50 -1.66
C GLN A 316 -8.65 -23.14 -0.94
N ILE A 317 -7.57 -22.78 -0.25
CA ILE A 317 -7.36 -21.48 0.40
C ILE A 317 -6.47 -20.64 -0.50
N GLY A 318 -6.99 -19.50 -0.95
CA GLY A 318 -6.24 -18.53 -1.75
C GLY A 318 -5.12 -17.88 -0.94
N SER A 319 -3.94 -17.78 -1.52
CA SER A 319 -2.79 -17.08 -0.92
C SER A 319 -1.91 -16.51 -2.01
N ASP A 320 -1.14 -15.46 -1.68
CA ASP A 320 -0.22 -14.86 -2.65
C ASP A 320 1.07 -14.38 -1.96
N VAL A 321 2.07 -13.97 -2.76
CA VAL A 321 3.34 -13.40 -2.29
C VAL A 321 3.55 -12.02 -2.89
N TYR A 322 3.54 -11.00 -2.05
CA TYR A 322 3.73 -9.60 -2.43
C TYR A 322 5.00 -9.05 -1.76
N TYR A 323 6.23 -9.13 -2.39
CA TYR A 323 6.49 -9.58 -3.76
C TYR A 323 7.62 -10.62 -3.75
N PRO A 324 7.60 -11.63 -4.68
CA PRO A 324 8.54 -12.74 -4.61
C PRO A 324 9.98 -12.39 -5.02
N ILE A 325 10.16 -11.31 -5.78
CA ILE A 325 11.47 -10.82 -6.23
C ILE A 325 11.55 -9.32 -5.96
N PRO A 326 12.45 -8.86 -5.08
CA PRO A 326 12.70 -7.43 -4.88
C PRO A 326 13.13 -6.73 -6.17
N LEU A 327 12.75 -5.46 -6.34
CA LEU A 327 12.94 -4.73 -7.59
C LEU A 327 14.40 -4.63 -8.04
N HIS A 328 15.33 -4.49 -7.10
CA HIS A 328 16.76 -4.41 -7.40
C HIS A 328 17.34 -5.70 -8.03
N LEU A 329 16.65 -6.84 -7.89
CA LEU A 329 17.01 -8.13 -8.50
C LEU A 329 16.22 -8.41 -9.80
N GLN A 330 15.32 -7.52 -10.22
CA GLN A 330 14.61 -7.66 -11.48
C GLN A 330 15.52 -7.40 -12.67
N LEU A 331 15.43 -8.21 -13.72
CA LEU A 331 16.28 -8.13 -14.92
C LEU A 331 16.28 -6.73 -15.55
N CYS A 332 15.12 -6.05 -15.57
CA CYS A 332 14.97 -4.72 -16.14
C CYS A 332 15.73 -3.61 -15.37
N PHE A 333 16.10 -3.86 -14.12
CA PHE A 333 16.89 -2.95 -13.27
C PHE A 333 18.36 -3.40 -13.10
N GLN A 334 18.79 -4.42 -13.82
CA GLN A 334 20.17 -4.94 -13.72
C GLN A 334 21.23 -3.84 -14.02
N ALA A 335 20.90 -2.88 -14.89
CA ALA A 335 21.75 -1.75 -15.19
C ALA A 335 22.04 -0.81 -13.99
N LEU A 336 21.28 -0.93 -12.89
CA LEU A 336 21.55 -0.20 -11.64
C LEU A 336 22.76 -0.77 -10.88
N GLY A 337 23.19 -2.01 -11.19
CA GLY A 337 24.40 -2.63 -10.65
C GLY A 337 24.26 -3.29 -9.28
N HIS A 338 23.03 -3.44 -8.78
CA HIS A 338 22.74 -4.10 -7.51
C HIS A 338 22.96 -5.62 -7.57
N ARG A 339 23.21 -6.22 -6.41
CA ARG A 339 23.49 -7.64 -6.25
C ARG A 339 22.64 -8.20 -5.08
N PRO A 340 22.44 -9.54 -5.03
CA PRO A 340 21.92 -10.20 -3.84
C PRO A 340 22.73 -9.82 -2.59
N GLY A 341 22.04 -9.47 -1.52
CA GLY A 341 22.61 -9.01 -0.25
C GLY A 341 22.67 -7.49 -0.08
N ASP A 342 22.42 -6.69 -1.12
CA ASP A 342 22.45 -5.23 -1.02
C ASP A 342 21.27 -4.68 -0.15
N PHE A 343 20.12 -5.38 -0.15
CA PHE A 343 18.94 -5.02 0.63
C PHE A 343 18.41 -6.24 1.40
N PRO A 344 19.11 -6.66 2.46
CA PRO A 344 18.90 -7.95 3.11
C PRO A 344 17.50 -8.08 3.73
N VAL A 345 16.89 -6.99 4.24
CA VAL A 345 15.55 -7.05 4.85
C VAL A 345 14.48 -7.25 3.77
N ALA A 346 14.57 -6.53 2.66
CA ALA A 346 13.67 -6.70 1.51
C ALA A 346 13.78 -8.09 0.89
N GLU A 347 15.01 -8.61 0.77
CA GLU A 347 15.25 -9.96 0.26
C GLU A 347 14.72 -11.04 1.19
N GLN A 348 14.89 -10.87 2.49
CA GLN A 348 14.33 -11.79 3.49
C GLN A 348 12.80 -11.76 3.46
N ALA A 349 12.18 -10.57 3.40
CA ALA A 349 10.74 -10.42 3.28
C ALA A 349 10.19 -11.16 2.06
N ALA A 350 10.84 -11.01 0.89
CA ALA A 350 10.44 -11.70 -0.34
C ALA A 350 10.45 -13.24 -0.22
N ARG A 351 11.34 -13.80 0.60
CA ARG A 351 11.43 -15.25 0.82
C ARG A 351 10.51 -15.79 1.91
N GLN A 352 10.06 -14.93 2.83
CA GLN A 352 9.36 -15.37 4.06
C GLN A 352 7.88 -15.03 4.11
N THR A 353 7.38 -14.08 3.28
CA THR A 353 6.02 -13.57 3.41
C THR A 353 5.00 -14.36 2.61
N ILE A 354 3.78 -14.47 3.17
CA ILE A 354 2.57 -14.99 2.50
C ILE A 354 1.39 -14.09 2.88
N ALA A 355 0.61 -13.65 1.90
CA ALA A 355 -0.66 -12.97 2.10
C ALA A 355 -1.79 -14.00 2.25
N LEU A 356 -2.58 -13.86 3.30
CA LEU A 356 -3.78 -14.66 3.57
C LEU A 356 -5.04 -13.96 3.05
N PRO A 357 -6.16 -14.68 2.87
CA PRO A 357 -7.42 -14.08 2.46
C PRO A 357 -7.83 -12.94 3.39
N ILE A 358 -8.14 -11.78 2.82
CA ILE A 358 -8.68 -10.66 3.58
C ILE A 358 -9.61 -9.79 2.73
N TYR A 359 -10.88 -9.75 3.10
CA TYR A 359 -11.93 -8.91 2.50
C TYR A 359 -13.07 -8.74 3.50
N PRO A 360 -13.92 -7.70 3.34
CA PRO A 360 -14.96 -7.37 4.32
C PRO A 360 -15.93 -8.51 4.62
N GLU A 361 -16.27 -9.30 3.61
CA GLU A 361 -17.27 -10.39 3.67
C GLU A 361 -16.69 -11.75 4.12
N LEU A 362 -15.40 -11.81 4.51
CA LEU A 362 -14.75 -13.05 4.94
C LEU A 362 -15.35 -13.54 6.28
N SER A 363 -16.02 -14.68 6.24
CA SER A 363 -16.72 -15.23 7.42
C SER A 363 -15.76 -15.73 8.51
N GLU A 364 -16.28 -15.84 9.73
CA GLU A 364 -15.52 -16.36 10.89
C GLU A 364 -15.12 -17.81 10.69
N GLU A 365 -16.02 -18.62 10.12
CA GLU A 365 -15.75 -20.04 9.83
C GLU A 365 -14.64 -20.19 8.79
N ALA A 366 -14.64 -19.34 7.75
CA ALA A 366 -13.58 -19.35 6.74
C ALA A 366 -12.23 -18.95 7.34
N GLN A 367 -12.20 -17.95 8.23
CA GLN A 367 -10.98 -17.56 8.93
C GLN A 367 -10.46 -18.67 9.87
N ALA A 368 -11.36 -19.29 10.63
CA ALA A 368 -11.01 -20.42 11.49
C ALA A 368 -10.44 -21.59 10.67
N TYR A 369 -11.02 -21.89 9.51
CA TYR A 369 -10.51 -22.92 8.61
C TYR A 369 -9.12 -22.60 8.07
N VAL A 370 -8.85 -21.35 7.67
CA VAL A 370 -7.51 -20.91 7.23
C VAL A 370 -6.48 -21.15 8.32
N VAL A 371 -6.76 -20.70 9.56
CA VAL A 371 -5.80 -20.80 10.67
C VAL A 371 -5.63 -22.25 11.13
N ALA A 372 -6.70 -23.05 11.20
CA ALA A 372 -6.63 -24.47 11.51
C ALA A 372 -5.76 -25.22 10.49
N THR A 373 -5.90 -24.95 9.19
CA THR A 373 -5.05 -25.55 8.14
C THR A 373 -3.57 -25.18 8.33
N ILE A 374 -3.28 -23.95 8.73
CA ILE A 374 -1.91 -23.50 9.03
C ILE A 374 -1.40 -24.22 10.29
N ALA A 375 -2.21 -24.37 11.33
CA ALA A 375 -1.85 -25.06 12.56
C ALA A 375 -1.51 -26.54 12.29
N GLU A 376 -2.38 -27.27 11.57
CA GLU A 376 -2.13 -28.64 11.11
C GLU A 376 -0.80 -28.78 10.37
N PHE A 377 -0.51 -27.85 9.44
CA PHE A 377 0.75 -27.84 8.70
C PHE A 377 1.96 -27.71 9.63
N PHE A 378 1.90 -26.82 10.62
CA PHE A 378 2.99 -26.62 11.55
C PHE A 378 3.14 -27.75 12.57
N GLU A 379 2.07 -28.49 12.90
CA GLU A 379 2.14 -29.71 13.72
C GLU A 379 2.81 -30.86 12.96
N GLU A 380 2.48 -31.03 11.67
CA GLU A 380 3.07 -32.06 10.80
C GLU A 380 4.55 -31.78 10.45
N ALA A 381 4.92 -30.52 10.30
CA ALA A 381 6.31 -30.10 10.09
C ALA A 381 7.08 -30.27 11.41
N ALA A 382 7.63 -31.48 11.63
CA ALA A 382 8.28 -31.97 12.86
C ALA A 382 9.29 -30.99 13.51
N PRO A 383 9.72 -31.22 14.79
CA PRO A 383 10.41 -30.24 15.65
C PRO A 383 11.82 -29.80 15.22
N GLU A 384 12.32 -30.19 14.07
CA GLU A 384 13.65 -29.81 13.57
C GLU A 384 13.76 -28.31 13.19
N THR A 385 12.67 -27.56 13.19
CA THR A 385 12.63 -26.15 12.73
C THR A 385 12.32 -25.14 13.83
N ARG A 386 12.87 -25.29 15.03
CA ARG A 386 12.96 -24.14 15.94
C ARG A 386 13.96 -23.14 15.34
N SER A 387 13.47 -22.25 14.49
CA SER A 387 14.21 -21.07 14.05
C SER A 387 14.62 -20.24 15.28
N PRO A 388 15.79 -19.60 15.29
CA PRO A 388 16.10 -18.64 16.36
C PRO A 388 14.96 -17.62 16.42
N ALA A 389 14.51 -17.34 17.64
CA ALA A 389 13.37 -16.48 17.93
C ALA A 389 13.40 -15.21 17.05
N ILE A 390 12.31 -14.95 16.35
CA ILE A 390 12.12 -13.70 15.63
C ILE A 390 12.32 -12.58 16.65
N PRO A 391 13.23 -11.61 16.43
CA PRO A 391 13.48 -10.55 17.40
C PRO A 391 12.15 -9.85 17.74
N ARG A 392 11.80 -9.86 19.03
CA ARG A 392 10.64 -9.08 19.51
C ARG A 392 10.97 -7.61 19.26
N PRO A 393 10.00 -6.79 18.81
CA PRO A 393 10.22 -5.35 18.70
C PRO A 393 10.66 -4.83 20.07
N HIS A 394 11.74 -4.05 20.10
CA HIS A 394 12.17 -3.33 21.29
C HIS A 394 11.03 -2.39 21.71
N VAL A 395 10.33 -2.75 22.77
CA VAL A 395 9.54 -1.80 23.54
C VAL A 395 10.56 -0.83 24.12
N LEU A 396 10.58 0.40 23.62
CA LEU A 396 11.40 1.47 24.19
C LEU A 396 11.07 1.57 25.67
N GLY A 397 12.08 1.26 26.51
CA GLY A 397 11.96 1.12 27.94
C GLY A 397 11.40 2.38 28.60
N GLU A 398 10.64 2.13 29.65
CA GLU A 398 10.22 3.10 30.63
C GLU A 398 11.42 3.95 31.11
N VAL A 399 11.28 5.25 30.98
CA VAL A 399 12.21 6.20 31.58
C VAL A 399 12.06 6.09 33.10
N PRO A 400 13.11 5.79 33.87
CA PRO A 400 13.01 5.76 35.33
C PRO A 400 12.69 7.18 35.84
N SER A 401 11.53 7.34 36.44
CA SER A 401 11.17 8.52 37.22
C SER A 401 11.96 8.50 38.52
N GLY A 402 12.69 9.57 38.79
CA GLY A 402 13.04 9.92 40.17
C GLY A 402 14.51 9.99 40.53
N ALA A 403 15.09 11.16 40.38
CA ALA A 403 16.11 11.62 41.34
C ALA A 403 15.79 13.09 41.68
N ALA A 404 15.31 13.31 42.88
CA ALA A 404 15.12 14.64 43.47
C ALA A 404 16.45 15.38 43.61
N PRO A 405 16.53 16.71 43.41
CA PRO A 405 17.78 17.44 43.58
C PRO A 405 18.12 17.59 45.07
N ALA A 406 19.33 17.16 45.43
CA ALA A 406 19.91 17.37 46.74
C ALA A 406 20.08 18.89 47.03
N ARG A 407 19.49 19.35 48.11
CA ARG A 407 19.70 20.69 48.67
C ARG A 407 21.17 20.84 49.08
N ARG A 408 21.91 21.74 48.46
CA ARG A 408 23.18 22.24 48.99
C ARG A 408 22.86 23.29 50.03
N GLY A 409 23.20 22.98 51.30
CA GLY A 409 23.22 23.89 52.41
C GLY A 409 24.27 24.99 52.18
N ARG A 410 23.88 26.23 52.53
CA ARG A 410 24.82 27.33 52.76
C ARG A 410 25.55 27.09 54.08
N ASN A 411 26.82 27.29 54.05
CA ASN A 411 27.55 27.79 55.26
C ASN A 411 28.69 28.66 54.80
N SER A 412 28.65 29.89 55.45
CA SER A 412 29.64 30.93 55.66
C SER A 412 30.49 31.41 54.49
#